data_9a755b03f5f1059143297242b9942a33
#
_entry.id   9a755b03f5f1059143297242b9942a33
#
_cell.length_a   1.000
_cell.length_b   1.000
_cell.length_c   1.000
_cell.angle_alpha   90.00
_cell.angle_beta   90.00
_cell.angle_gamma   90.00
#
_symmetry.space_group_name_H-M   'P 1'
#
loop_
_entity.id
_entity.type
_entity.pdbx_description
1 polymer ?
#
loop_
_entity_poly.entity_id
_entity_poly.type
_entity_poly.pdbx_seq_one_letter_code
_entity_poly.pdbx_strand_id
1 'polypeptide(L)'
;MLRRLYSSLAIASAVLVLASALPLPAQTLFGGYPSARMGGNYMHNFYFPPAPSSTPWYPSWSPDGEAVAVAMQGSIWSIEVASGLATELVSGPKYYSSPSYSPDGRWLVYTADDHGRSIQLEVLNIETGETMGLTNDTQIYTDPRFSPDGTRIAYVSTEPSGYFNVYIQTFSAGHFSGEAIAVTRDNNYGRNRLYFGADDIHISPAWFPDGENLLLVSNRDVPLGSGNVFRVPAREDGFEERETVLAEQTLYRTQPDVSIDGKRFIFSSTRGAADQFNNLYVQPTVGGEPYKMTFFTHDAFHPRWSPDGEWIAYIDNREGLPQLKLLEVYGGKIVDVEITGRHWKNPTGTLRVTTVGADGQATGTRIHVEASDGKFYAPTDAYARIAQRAGFWFFHNTGTSVLELPEGEVALLAVKGFENQPESMTTQIRAGEVTEVTLQLETVIDMEERGWFSGSTHVHANYAGNLHNSLENLMMMSEAEDQDIVLEQIANKDNRILDYQYFVPGGQAHPL
;
A
#
# COMPACT_ATOMS: atom_id res chain seq x y z
N MET A 1 -57.16 9.83 -13.12
CA MET A 1 -56.02 10.71 -13.33
C MET A 1 -54.92 10.53 -12.27
N LEU A 2 -55.22 10.29 -10.99
CA LEU A 2 -54.22 10.07 -9.93
C LEU A 2 -53.36 8.79 -10.07
N ARG A 3 -53.91 7.69 -10.59
CA ARG A 3 -53.11 6.44 -10.76
C ARG A 3 -51.96 6.53 -11.79
N ARG A 4 -52.03 7.45 -12.76
CA ARG A 4 -50.93 7.67 -13.72
C ARG A 4 -49.83 8.56 -13.21
N LEU A 5 -50.07 9.41 -12.19
CA LEU A 5 -49.06 10.23 -11.55
C LEU A 5 -48.16 9.40 -10.63
N TYR A 6 -48.72 8.42 -9.91
CA TYR A 6 -47.91 7.56 -9.02
C TYR A 6 -46.98 6.59 -9.79
N SER A 7 -47.42 6.10 -10.95
CA SER A 7 -46.56 5.26 -11.79
C SER A 7 -45.40 6.04 -12.43
N SER A 8 -45.59 7.30 -12.75
CA SER A 8 -44.53 8.16 -13.31
C SER A 8 -43.53 8.62 -12.27
N LEU A 9 -43.95 8.87 -11.02
CA LEU A 9 -43.04 9.16 -9.93
C LEU A 9 -42.24 7.92 -9.51
N ALA A 10 -42.88 6.75 -9.46
CA ALA A 10 -42.19 5.50 -9.11
C ALA A 10 -41.14 5.11 -10.17
N ILE A 11 -41.41 5.34 -11.46
CA ILE A 11 -40.44 5.10 -12.53
C ILE A 11 -39.31 6.15 -12.49
N ALA A 12 -39.61 7.42 -12.21
CA ALA A 12 -38.59 8.45 -12.07
C ALA A 12 -37.70 8.20 -10.89
N SER A 13 -38.23 7.75 -9.73
CA SER A 13 -37.45 7.38 -8.54
C SER A 13 -36.63 6.11 -8.79
N ALA A 14 -37.17 5.10 -9.48
CA ALA A 14 -36.42 3.91 -9.86
C ALA A 14 -35.29 4.20 -10.87
N VAL A 15 -35.51 5.15 -11.78
CA VAL A 15 -34.47 5.60 -12.74
C VAL A 15 -33.41 6.45 -12.05
N LEU A 16 -33.78 7.27 -11.05
CA LEU A 16 -32.80 8.01 -10.24
C LEU A 16 -31.97 7.07 -9.33
N VAL A 17 -32.59 6.07 -8.73
CA VAL A 17 -31.88 5.05 -7.93
C VAL A 17 -31.02 4.16 -8.83
N LEU A 18 -31.44 3.85 -10.04
CA LEU A 18 -30.62 3.13 -11.03
C LEU A 18 -29.51 4.01 -11.63
N ALA A 19 -29.71 5.32 -11.75
CA ALA A 19 -28.68 6.24 -12.22
C ALA A 19 -27.64 6.56 -11.14
N SER A 20 -28.01 6.53 -9.86
CA SER A 20 -27.07 6.58 -8.72
C SER A 20 -26.41 5.22 -8.43
N ALA A 21 -26.93 4.13 -9.00
CA ALA A 21 -26.36 2.79 -8.98
C ALA A 21 -25.58 2.44 -10.26
N LEU A 22 -25.36 3.40 -11.17
CA LEU A 22 -24.28 3.23 -12.12
C LEU A 22 -23.00 3.22 -11.27
N PRO A 23 -22.24 2.11 -11.26
CA PRO A 23 -20.96 2.16 -10.61
C PRO A 23 -20.23 3.37 -11.21
N LEU A 24 -19.91 4.37 -10.41
CA LEU A 24 -18.69 5.11 -10.62
C LEU A 24 -17.70 4.07 -11.14
N PRO A 25 -16.87 4.33 -12.17
CA PRO A 25 -15.86 3.37 -12.58
C PRO A 25 -15.09 3.04 -11.32
N ALA A 26 -15.61 2.03 -10.64
CA ALA A 26 -15.15 1.70 -9.34
C ALA A 26 -13.72 1.28 -9.58
N GLN A 27 -12.82 1.83 -8.84
CA GLN A 27 -11.57 1.21 -8.49
C GLN A 27 -11.93 -0.16 -7.93
N THR A 28 -12.36 -1.04 -8.81
CA THR A 28 -12.62 -2.39 -8.43
C THR A 28 -11.24 -3.01 -8.34
N LEU A 29 -10.75 -3.08 -7.13
CA LEU A 29 -9.58 -3.88 -6.75
C LEU A 29 -9.62 -5.30 -7.33
N PHE A 30 -10.68 -5.66 -7.98
CA PHE A 30 -10.96 -6.92 -8.63
C PHE A 30 -11.26 -6.67 -10.09
N GLY A 31 -10.19 -6.49 -10.88
CA GLY A 31 -10.31 -6.35 -12.32
C GLY A 31 -10.74 -4.96 -12.80
N GLY A 32 -10.48 -3.92 -12.01
CA GLY A 32 -10.63 -2.52 -12.44
C GLY A 32 -9.57 -2.12 -13.47
N TYR A 33 -8.43 -2.79 -13.46
CA TYR A 33 -7.37 -2.55 -14.44
C TYR A 33 -7.60 -3.41 -15.68
N PRO A 34 -7.79 -2.82 -16.86
CA PRO A 34 -8.18 -3.55 -18.07
C PRO A 34 -7.18 -4.64 -18.49
N SER A 35 -5.91 -4.44 -18.15
CA SER A 35 -4.82 -5.36 -18.49
C SER A 35 -4.56 -6.45 -17.47
N ALA A 36 -5.10 -6.38 -16.26
CA ALA A 36 -4.94 -7.40 -15.24
C ALA A 36 -5.94 -8.55 -15.48
N ARG A 37 -5.56 -9.51 -16.30
CA ARG A 37 -6.42 -10.65 -16.65
C ARG A 37 -6.56 -11.67 -15.55
N MET A 38 -5.48 -11.90 -14.84
CA MET A 38 -5.43 -12.84 -13.73
C MET A 38 -4.95 -12.11 -12.49
N GLY A 39 -5.66 -12.22 -11.43
CA GLY A 39 -5.20 -11.54 -10.27
C GLY A 39 -6.19 -11.57 -9.17
N GLY A 40 -7.38 -11.30 -9.47
CA GLY A 40 -8.38 -11.23 -8.44
C GLY A 40 -7.82 -10.55 -7.19
N ASN A 41 -8.28 -10.98 -6.06
CA ASN A 41 -7.93 -10.40 -4.76
C ASN A 41 -6.44 -10.42 -4.42
N TYR A 42 -5.71 -11.40 -4.93
CA TYR A 42 -4.31 -11.61 -4.52
C TYR A 42 -3.36 -10.64 -5.17
N MET A 43 -3.56 -10.38 -6.44
CA MET A 43 -2.73 -9.44 -7.19
C MET A 43 -2.78 -8.05 -6.57
N HIS A 44 -3.96 -7.62 -6.20
CA HIS A 44 -4.16 -6.34 -5.57
C HIS A 44 -3.33 -6.16 -4.30
N ASN A 45 -3.32 -7.14 -3.41
CA ASN A 45 -2.59 -7.05 -2.14
C ASN A 45 -1.06 -6.95 -2.30
N PHE A 46 -0.53 -7.22 -3.49
CA PHE A 46 0.91 -7.37 -3.70
C PHE A 46 1.49 -6.39 -4.70
N TYR A 47 0.68 -5.89 -5.61
CA TYR A 47 1.13 -5.01 -6.67
C TYR A 47 0.65 -3.59 -6.53
N PHE A 48 -0.56 -3.41 -6.03
CA PHE A 48 -1.08 -2.08 -5.90
C PHE A 48 -0.57 -1.48 -4.60
N PRO A 49 0.09 -0.33 -4.66
CA PRO A 49 0.59 0.32 -3.47
C PRO A 49 -0.57 0.64 -2.53
N PRO A 50 -0.33 0.70 -1.22
CA PRO A 50 -1.28 1.28 -0.28
C PRO A 50 -1.31 2.80 -0.50
N ALA A 51 -1.84 3.19 -1.65
CA ALA A 51 -1.70 4.52 -2.21
C ALA A 51 -2.01 5.64 -1.23
N PRO A 52 -3.10 5.60 -0.44
CA PRO A 52 -3.40 6.66 0.52
C PRO A 52 -2.85 6.39 1.93
N SER A 53 -1.82 5.55 2.10
CA SER A 53 -1.21 5.36 3.42
C SER A 53 -0.75 6.70 3.98
N SER A 54 -1.15 7.02 5.21
CA SER A 54 -0.75 8.23 5.91
C SER A 54 0.69 8.21 6.42
N THR A 55 1.34 7.07 6.34
CA THR A 55 2.70 6.80 6.84
C THR A 55 3.60 6.21 5.75
N PRO A 56 4.94 6.22 5.96
CA PRO A 56 5.91 5.86 4.93
C PRO A 56 5.80 4.41 4.41
N TRP A 57 5.99 4.26 3.09
CA TRP A 57 6.13 2.98 2.39
C TRP A 57 7.18 3.05 1.28
N TYR A 58 7.70 1.91 0.83
CA TYR A 58 8.61 1.78 -0.31
C TYR A 58 9.84 2.68 -0.22
N PRO A 59 10.72 2.49 0.77
CA PRO A 59 11.92 3.33 0.90
C PRO A 59 12.87 3.17 -0.28
N SER A 60 13.51 4.27 -0.66
CA SER A 60 14.60 4.32 -1.64
C SER A 60 15.62 5.36 -1.18
N TRP A 61 16.85 4.95 -0.96
CA TRP A 61 17.92 5.85 -0.55
C TRP A 61 18.28 6.86 -1.64
N SER A 62 18.54 8.09 -1.25
CA SER A 62 19.30 9.04 -2.09
C SER A 62 20.73 8.52 -2.25
N PRO A 63 21.41 8.78 -3.40
CA PRO A 63 22.74 8.24 -3.66
C PRO A 63 23.82 8.72 -2.70
N ASP A 64 23.63 9.89 -2.06
CA ASP A 64 24.51 10.42 -1.00
C ASP A 64 24.28 9.78 0.38
N GLY A 65 23.19 9.02 0.54
CA GLY A 65 22.81 8.40 1.80
C GLY A 65 22.21 9.37 2.85
N GLU A 66 21.95 10.61 2.50
CA GLU A 66 21.47 11.64 3.44
C GLU A 66 19.95 11.59 3.63
N ALA A 67 19.22 11.07 2.64
CA ALA A 67 17.77 11.00 2.66
C ALA A 67 17.21 9.66 2.15
N VAL A 68 15.93 9.41 2.48
CA VAL A 68 15.17 8.26 1.98
C VAL A 68 13.87 8.77 1.34
N ALA A 69 13.69 8.49 0.04
CA ALA A 69 12.40 8.70 -0.60
C ALA A 69 11.40 7.62 -0.17
N VAL A 70 10.16 8.03 0.08
CA VAL A 70 9.06 7.15 0.49
C VAL A 70 7.75 7.55 -0.20
N ALA A 71 6.83 6.61 -0.32
CA ALA A 71 5.43 6.90 -0.63
C ALA A 71 4.67 7.17 0.67
N MET A 72 3.97 8.30 0.76
CA MET A 72 3.17 8.68 1.91
C MET A 72 2.08 9.68 1.48
N GLN A 73 0.86 9.54 1.99
CA GLN A 73 -0.27 10.41 1.68
C GLN A 73 -0.55 10.60 0.18
N GLY A 74 -0.34 9.54 -0.60
CA GLY A 74 -0.52 9.57 -2.04
C GLY A 74 0.52 10.37 -2.81
N SER A 75 1.62 10.75 -2.18
CA SER A 75 2.72 11.55 -2.74
C SER A 75 4.06 10.85 -2.54
N ILE A 76 5.10 11.31 -3.24
CA ILE A 76 6.49 10.89 -2.94
C ILE A 76 7.15 11.98 -2.09
N TRP A 77 7.71 11.54 -0.99
CA TRP A 77 8.41 12.37 -0.03
C TRP A 77 9.88 11.98 0.07
N SER A 78 10.74 12.94 0.31
CA SER A 78 12.12 12.72 0.75
C SER A 78 12.22 13.03 2.23
N ILE A 79 12.67 12.06 3.02
CA ILE A 79 12.86 12.23 4.47
C ILE A 79 14.35 12.31 4.73
N GLU A 80 14.82 13.44 5.25
CA GLU A 80 16.19 13.65 5.67
C GLU A 80 16.49 12.82 6.93
N VAL A 81 17.45 11.90 6.84
CA VAL A 81 17.71 10.92 7.90
C VAL A 81 18.14 11.57 9.21
N ALA A 82 18.95 12.62 9.13
CA ALA A 82 19.54 13.28 10.30
C ALA A 82 18.52 14.13 11.08
N SER A 83 17.56 14.76 10.39
CA SER A 83 16.62 15.71 10.99
C SER A 83 15.20 15.16 11.10
N GLY A 84 14.83 14.17 10.29
CA GLY A 84 13.45 13.70 10.14
C GLY A 84 12.56 14.67 9.34
N LEU A 85 13.13 15.71 8.73
CA LEU A 85 12.35 16.62 7.91
C LEU A 85 11.91 15.95 6.62
N ALA A 86 10.60 15.91 6.37
CA ALA A 86 10.01 15.34 5.16
C ALA A 86 9.69 16.46 4.16
N THR A 87 10.21 16.37 2.93
CA THR A 87 9.92 17.29 1.82
C THR A 87 9.15 16.56 0.73
N GLU A 88 8.00 17.09 0.33
CA GLU A 88 7.19 16.53 -0.74
C GLU A 88 7.85 16.81 -2.10
N LEU A 89 8.30 15.74 -2.78
CA LEU A 89 8.94 15.82 -4.09
C LEU A 89 7.93 15.76 -5.24
N VAL A 90 6.97 14.85 -5.14
CA VAL A 90 5.93 14.66 -6.16
C VAL A 90 4.56 14.73 -5.50
N SER A 91 3.72 15.65 -6.02
CA SER A 91 2.32 15.79 -5.66
C SER A 91 1.46 15.99 -6.90
N GLY A 92 0.16 15.82 -6.78
CA GLY A 92 -0.80 16.00 -7.86
C GLY A 92 -2.03 15.10 -7.68
N PRO A 93 -2.88 14.96 -8.71
CA PRO A 93 -4.17 14.29 -8.59
C PRO A 93 -4.10 12.76 -8.60
N LYS A 94 -2.92 12.18 -8.78
CA LYS A 94 -2.70 10.73 -8.77
C LYS A 94 -2.13 10.28 -7.43
N TYR A 95 -2.15 8.98 -7.19
CA TYR A 95 -1.42 8.36 -6.09
C TYR A 95 -0.06 7.89 -6.58
N TYR A 96 1.00 8.28 -5.87
CA TYR A 96 2.38 8.02 -6.26
C TYR A 96 3.05 7.07 -5.28
N SER A 97 3.85 6.11 -5.79
CA SER A 97 4.50 5.10 -4.96
C SER A 97 5.73 4.48 -5.63
N SER A 98 6.37 3.56 -4.91
CA SER A 98 7.52 2.77 -5.37
C SER A 98 8.65 3.63 -5.98
N PRO A 99 9.13 4.67 -5.29
CA PRO A 99 10.21 5.51 -5.81
C PRO A 99 11.51 4.73 -5.98
N SER A 100 12.33 5.13 -6.97
CA SER A 100 13.70 4.67 -7.15
C SER A 100 14.56 5.82 -7.67
N TYR A 101 15.62 6.19 -6.93
CA TYR A 101 16.60 7.17 -7.39
C TYR A 101 17.48 6.60 -8.48
N SER A 102 17.87 7.45 -9.44
CA SER A 102 19.01 7.17 -10.32
C SER A 102 20.33 7.25 -9.53
N PRO A 103 21.37 6.49 -9.91
CA PRO A 103 22.65 6.49 -9.18
C PRO A 103 23.35 7.84 -9.12
N ASP A 104 23.09 8.71 -10.09
CA ASP A 104 23.62 10.08 -10.14
C ASP A 104 22.78 11.11 -9.34
N GLY A 105 21.66 10.66 -8.74
CA GLY A 105 20.75 11.51 -7.96
C GLY A 105 19.90 12.49 -8.76
N ARG A 106 20.01 12.51 -10.09
CA ARG A 106 19.33 13.49 -10.94
C ARG A 106 17.87 13.15 -11.20
N TRP A 107 17.53 11.85 -11.12
CA TRP A 107 16.21 11.35 -11.47
C TRP A 107 15.61 10.52 -10.34
N LEU A 108 14.29 10.60 -10.23
CA LEU A 108 13.50 9.73 -9.37
C LEU A 108 12.37 9.15 -10.21
N VAL A 109 12.42 7.84 -10.50
CA VAL A 109 11.32 7.13 -11.16
C VAL A 109 10.34 6.61 -10.12
N TYR A 110 9.05 6.59 -10.45
CA TYR A 110 7.99 6.14 -9.54
C TYR A 110 6.77 5.63 -10.30
N THR A 111 5.91 4.93 -9.57
CA THR A 111 4.59 4.50 -10.05
C THR A 111 3.57 5.60 -9.82
N ALA A 112 2.74 5.91 -10.81
CA ALA A 112 1.64 6.86 -10.77
C ALA A 112 0.32 6.17 -11.07
N ASP A 113 -0.57 6.11 -10.06
CA ASP A 113 -1.90 5.47 -10.14
C ASP A 113 -2.99 6.53 -10.25
N ASP A 114 -3.65 6.59 -11.40
CA ASP A 114 -4.79 7.46 -11.64
C ASP A 114 -6.08 6.81 -11.13
N HIS A 115 -6.23 6.71 -9.83
CA HIS A 115 -7.44 6.20 -9.15
C HIS A 115 -7.92 4.84 -9.69
N GLY A 116 -6.98 3.95 -10.00
CA GLY A 116 -7.27 2.65 -10.57
C GLY A 116 -7.68 2.65 -12.05
N ARG A 117 -7.72 3.80 -12.71
CA ARG A 117 -8.00 3.89 -14.14
C ARG A 117 -6.79 3.57 -14.99
N SER A 118 -5.62 3.94 -14.51
CA SER A 118 -4.34 3.74 -15.19
C SER A 118 -3.23 3.71 -14.15
N ILE A 119 -2.28 2.77 -14.26
CA ILE A 119 -1.06 2.73 -13.45
C ILE A 119 0.12 2.80 -14.39
N GLN A 120 0.88 3.89 -14.33
CA GLN A 120 1.96 4.21 -15.25
C GLN A 120 3.25 4.53 -14.51
N LEU A 121 4.37 4.59 -15.23
CA LEU A 121 5.63 5.12 -14.70
C LEU A 121 5.78 6.58 -15.09
N GLU A 122 6.22 7.36 -14.13
CA GLU A 122 6.64 8.74 -14.30
C GLU A 122 8.03 8.94 -13.70
N VAL A 123 8.72 9.99 -14.11
CA VAL A 123 10.04 10.36 -13.60
C VAL A 123 10.08 11.83 -13.26
N LEU A 124 10.70 12.13 -12.12
CA LEU A 124 11.01 13.48 -11.67
C LEU A 124 12.47 13.80 -11.96
N ASN A 125 12.75 14.95 -12.56
CA ASN A 125 14.07 15.56 -12.53
C ASN A 125 14.22 16.29 -11.19
N ILE A 126 15.14 15.83 -10.35
CA ILE A 126 15.34 16.37 -8.99
C ILE A 126 15.81 17.84 -9.02
N GLU A 127 16.65 18.18 -9.98
CA GLU A 127 17.23 19.54 -10.08
C GLU A 127 16.20 20.58 -10.53
N THR A 128 15.39 20.22 -11.55
CA THR A 128 14.42 21.17 -12.13
C THR A 128 13.03 21.08 -11.49
N GLY A 129 12.72 19.99 -10.81
CA GLY A 129 11.38 19.69 -10.28
C GLY A 129 10.36 19.31 -11.36
N GLU A 130 10.79 19.10 -12.61
CA GLU A 130 9.93 18.71 -13.73
C GLU A 130 9.62 17.21 -13.68
N THR A 131 8.35 16.86 -13.91
CA THR A 131 7.87 15.49 -14.00
C THR A 131 7.52 15.11 -15.44
N MET A 132 7.89 13.93 -15.87
CA MET A 132 7.64 13.41 -17.22
C MET A 132 7.05 12.00 -17.15
N GLY A 133 6.06 11.71 -18.02
CA GLY A 133 5.53 10.36 -18.20
C GLY A 133 6.51 9.48 -18.98
N LEU A 134 6.78 8.29 -18.45
CA LEU A 134 7.58 7.27 -19.15
C LEU A 134 6.72 6.31 -19.95
N THR A 135 5.52 6.00 -19.46
CA THR A 135 4.55 5.11 -20.11
C THR A 135 3.18 5.80 -20.19
N ASN A 136 2.38 5.44 -21.18
CA ASN A 136 1.05 6.02 -21.37
C ASN A 136 0.19 5.10 -22.25
N ASP A 137 -0.24 3.98 -21.70
CA ASP A 137 -1.13 3.04 -22.39
C ASP A 137 -2.11 2.37 -21.42
N THR A 138 -2.70 1.24 -21.80
CA THR A 138 -3.69 0.51 -20.99
C THR A 138 -3.11 -0.59 -20.14
N GLN A 139 -1.78 -0.75 -20.12
CA GLN A 139 -1.11 -1.74 -19.31
C GLN A 139 -0.84 -1.19 -17.91
N ILE A 140 -0.51 -2.08 -16.98
CA ILE A 140 -0.05 -1.73 -15.65
C ILE A 140 1.46 -1.69 -15.66
N TYR A 141 2.03 -0.65 -15.07
CA TYR A 141 3.47 -0.50 -14.86
C TYR A 141 3.73 -0.16 -13.39
N THR A 142 4.59 -0.91 -12.73
CA THR A 142 4.87 -0.72 -11.30
C THR A 142 6.27 -1.20 -10.93
N ASP A 143 6.67 -0.90 -9.68
CA ASP A 143 7.92 -1.33 -9.05
C ASP A 143 9.19 -1.05 -9.90
N PRO A 144 9.38 0.20 -10.36
CA PRO A 144 10.53 0.55 -11.19
C PRO A 144 11.82 0.59 -10.38
N ARG A 145 12.94 0.17 -11.00
CA ARG A 145 14.29 0.18 -10.41
C ARG A 145 15.32 0.63 -11.41
N PHE A 146 16.04 1.70 -11.11
CA PHE A 146 17.19 2.10 -11.92
C PHE A 146 18.30 1.05 -11.88
N SER A 147 18.94 0.82 -13.03
CA SER A 147 20.19 0.06 -13.09
C SER A 147 21.33 0.81 -12.40
N PRO A 148 22.39 0.12 -11.95
CA PRO A 148 23.52 0.74 -11.25
C PRO A 148 24.27 1.79 -12.08
N ASP A 149 24.20 1.73 -13.39
CA ASP A 149 24.77 2.71 -14.33
C ASP A 149 23.80 3.85 -14.70
N GLY A 150 22.54 3.78 -14.24
CA GLY A 150 21.49 4.76 -14.51
C GLY A 150 20.95 4.77 -15.95
N THR A 151 21.38 3.84 -16.80
CA THR A 151 21.03 3.84 -18.24
C THR A 151 19.80 3.01 -18.56
N ARG A 152 19.31 2.20 -17.62
CA ARG A 152 18.16 1.32 -17.79
C ARG A 152 17.25 1.37 -16.55
N ILE A 153 16.00 1.04 -16.76
CA ILE A 153 15.03 0.83 -15.68
C ILE A 153 14.44 -0.57 -15.85
N ALA A 154 14.49 -1.38 -14.79
CA ALA A 154 13.71 -2.60 -14.66
C ALA A 154 12.37 -2.26 -14.02
N TYR A 155 11.29 -2.87 -14.47
CA TYR A 155 9.95 -2.64 -13.94
C TYR A 155 9.07 -3.87 -14.13
N VAL A 156 7.96 -3.91 -13.44
CA VAL A 156 6.89 -4.90 -13.62
C VAL A 156 5.82 -4.33 -14.53
N SER A 157 5.40 -5.09 -15.52
CA SER A 157 4.28 -4.71 -16.40
C SER A 157 3.41 -5.90 -16.77
N THR A 158 2.17 -5.60 -17.18
CA THR A 158 1.22 -6.59 -17.70
C THR A 158 1.23 -6.67 -19.22
N GLU A 159 2.02 -5.87 -19.93
CA GLU A 159 2.06 -5.90 -21.40
C GLU A 159 2.85 -7.10 -21.95
N PRO A 160 2.59 -7.54 -23.19
CA PRO A 160 1.30 -7.38 -23.87
C PRO A 160 0.29 -8.44 -23.47
N SER A 161 0.70 -9.38 -22.64
CA SER A 161 -0.06 -10.60 -22.32
C SER A 161 -1.22 -10.37 -21.36
N GLY A 162 -1.15 -9.31 -20.56
CA GLY A 162 -2.04 -9.05 -19.43
C GLY A 162 -1.64 -9.81 -18.16
N TYR A 163 -0.46 -10.41 -18.11
CA TYR A 163 0.15 -11.05 -16.95
C TYR A 163 1.34 -10.25 -16.45
N PHE A 164 1.63 -10.33 -15.15
CA PHE A 164 2.75 -9.60 -14.55
C PHE A 164 4.10 -10.24 -14.91
N ASN A 165 4.89 -9.47 -15.59
CA ASN A 165 6.23 -9.84 -16.03
C ASN A 165 7.24 -8.73 -15.73
N VAL A 166 8.52 -9.08 -15.68
CA VAL A 166 9.63 -8.15 -15.50
C VAL A 166 10.17 -7.73 -16.85
N TYR A 167 10.28 -6.43 -17.05
CA TYR A 167 10.82 -5.79 -18.25
C TYR A 167 12.00 -4.90 -17.89
N ILE A 168 12.84 -4.65 -18.89
CA ILE A 168 13.92 -3.67 -18.84
C ILE A 168 13.80 -2.77 -20.05
N GLN A 169 13.99 -1.46 -19.84
CA GLN A 169 14.04 -0.52 -20.95
C GLN A 169 15.15 0.51 -20.75
N THR A 170 15.77 0.94 -21.86
CA THR A 170 16.80 1.98 -21.85
C THR A 170 16.19 3.32 -21.47
N PHE A 171 16.86 4.02 -20.56
CA PHE A 171 16.48 5.35 -20.08
C PHE A 171 17.55 6.36 -20.42
N SER A 172 17.15 7.52 -20.92
CA SER A 172 18.04 8.66 -21.18
C SER A 172 17.28 9.96 -21.13
N ALA A 173 17.82 10.94 -20.43
CA ALA A 173 17.32 12.32 -20.38
C ALA A 173 15.81 12.43 -20.06
N GLY A 174 15.30 11.62 -19.17
CA GLY A 174 13.88 11.65 -18.73
C GLY A 174 12.93 10.82 -19.59
N HIS A 175 13.41 10.03 -20.55
CA HIS A 175 12.56 9.27 -21.46
C HIS A 175 13.05 7.83 -21.63
N PHE A 176 12.12 6.94 -21.91
CA PHE A 176 12.45 5.63 -22.45
C PHE A 176 12.89 5.72 -23.92
N SER A 177 13.84 4.89 -24.29
CA SER A 177 14.31 4.74 -25.67
C SER A 177 14.43 3.27 -26.04
N GLY A 178 14.19 2.96 -27.32
CA GLY A 178 14.15 1.59 -27.82
C GLY A 178 12.92 0.81 -27.32
N GLU A 179 12.88 -0.47 -27.69
CA GLU A 179 11.81 -1.38 -27.27
C GLU A 179 12.09 -1.93 -25.85
N ALA A 180 11.03 -2.23 -25.11
CA ALA A 180 11.13 -2.90 -23.83
C ALA A 180 11.61 -4.35 -24.02
N ILE A 181 12.55 -4.76 -23.20
CA ILE A 181 13.10 -6.12 -23.17
C ILE A 181 12.34 -6.92 -22.13
N ALA A 182 11.63 -7.97 -22.51
CA ALA A 182 10.97 -8.87 -21.58
C ALA A 182 11.99 -9.85 -20.99
N VAL A 183 12.27 -9.72 -19.70
CA VAL A 183 13.12 -10.66 -18.96
C VAL A 183 12.34 -11.95 -18.66
N THR A 184 11.03 -11.82 -18.40
CA THR A 184 10.11 -12.94 -18.19
C THR A 184 8.95 -12.84 -19.17
N ARG A 185 8.47 -13.96 -19.70
CA ARG A 185 7.34 -14.00 -20.67
C ARG A 185 6.35 -15.11 -20.41
N ASP A 186 6.83 -16.27 -19.97
CA ASP A 186 5.98 -17.44 -19.77
C ASP A 186 5.37 -17.39 -18.37
N ASN A 187 4.05 -17.33 -18.35
CA ASN A 187 3.25 -17.30 -17.12
C ASN A 187 2.47 -18.60 -16.91
N ASN A 188 2.72 -19.64 -17.71
CA ASN A 188 1.95 -20.87 -17.63
C ASN A 188 2.61 -21.88 -16.69
N TYR A 189 2.00 -22.07 -15.52
CA TYR A 189 2.40 -23.12 -14.59
C TYR A 189 1.96 -24.52 -15.03
N GLY A 190 1.02 -24.64 -15.96
CA GLY A 190 0.51 -25.91 -16.45
C GLY A 190 -0.48 -26.66 -15.56
N ARG A 191 -0.75 -26.16 -14.35
CA ARG A 191 -1.74 -26.69 -13.40
C ARG A 191 -2.22 -25.60 -12.43
N ASN A 192 -3.38 -25.79 -11.83
CA ASN A 192 -3.87 -24.82 -10.83
C ASN A 192 -3.10 -24.92 -9.51
N ARG A 193 -2.86 -23.75 -8.91
CA ARG A 193 -2.42 -23.59 -7.53
C ARG A 193 -3.62 -23.26 -6.65
N LEU A 194 -3.48 -23.54 -5.35
CA LEU A 194 -4.55 -23.26 -4.38
C LEU A 194 -4.90 -21.77 -4.33
N TYR A 195 -3.90 -20.88 -4.36
CA TYR A 195 -4.09 -19.44 -4.19
C TYR A 195 -3.96 -18.61 -5.47
N PHE A 196 -3.17 -19.05 -6.44
CA PHE A 196 -2.75 -18.22 -7.58
C PHE A 196 -3.20 -18.75 -8.94
N GLY A 197 -4.07 -19.74 -8.96
CA GLY A 197 -4.54 -20.32 -10.21
C GLY A 197 -3.41 -20.98 -11.01
N ALA A 198 -3.52 -20.94 -12.34
CA ALA A 198 -2.62 -21.60 -13.26
C ALA A 198 -1.44 -20.74 -13.72
N ASP A 199 -1.39 -19.46 -13.32
CA ASP A 199 -0.48 -18.51 -13.91
C ASP A 199 0.67 -18.15 -12.97
N ASP A 200 1.85 -17.99 -13.53
CA ASP A 200 3.02 -17.49 -12.83
C ASP A 200 3.01 -15.97 -12.78
N ILE A 201 3.61 -15.43 -11.73
CA ILE A 201 3.73 -14.02 -11.44
C ILE A 201 5.20 -13.72 -11.21
N HIS A 202 5.71 -12.68 -11.89
CA HIS A 202 7.09 -12.25 -11.81
C HIS A 202 7.15 -10.79 -11.36
N ILE A 203 7.82 -10.52 -10.24
CA ILE A 203 7.79 -9.23 -9.52
C ILE A 203 9.10 -8.91 -8.82
N SER A 204 9.14 -7.71 -8.20
CA SER A 204 10.17 -7.23 -7.28
C SER A 204 11.59 -7.34 -7.88
N PRO A 205 11.84 -6.72 -9.03
CA PRO A 205 13.18 -6.74 -9.62
C PRO A 205 14.16 -5.96 -8.74
N ALA A 206 15.35 -6.51 -8.54
CA ALA A 206 16.48 -5.87 -7.87
C ALA A 206 17.77 -6.10 -8.64
N TRP A 207 18.47 -5.03 -9.01
CA TRP A 207 19.69 -5.11 -9.80
C TRP A 207 20.88 -5.62 -8.99
N PHE A 208 21.71 -6.44 -9.61
CA PHE A 208 23.08 -6.63 -9.15
C PHE A 208 23.93 -5.40 -9.50
N PRO A 209 24.98 -5.11 -8.71
CA PRO A 209 25.85 -3.96 -8.97
C PRO A 209 26.60 -4.02 -10.33
N ASP A 210 26.71 -5.22 -10.92
CA ASP A 210 27.29 -5.42 -12.25
C ASP A 210 26.37 -4.90 -13.38
N GLY A 211 25.08 -4.69 -13.08
CA GLY A 211 24.08 -4.33 -14.09
C GLY A 211 23.75 -5.44 -15.10
N GLU A 212 24.31 -6.63 -14.94
CA GLU A 212 24.12 -7.76 -15.87
C GLU A 212 23.10 -8.77 -15.36
N ASN A 213 22.79 -8.74 -14.08
CA ASN A 213 21.85 -9.66 -13.43
C ASN A 213 20.79 -8.91 -12.61
N LEU A 214 19.64 -9.59 -12.45
CA LEU A 214 18.58 -9.21 -11.54
C LEU A 214 18.33 -10.32 -10.52
N LEU A 215 17.91 -9.95 -9.30
CA LEU A 215 17.02 -10.80 -8.53
C LEU A 215 15.58 -10.47 -8.90
N LEU A 216 14.71 -11.46 -8.88
CA LEU A 216 13.28 -11.27 -8.95
C LEU A 216 12.54 -12.34 -8.14
N VAL A 217 11.31 -12.05 -7.75
CA VAL A 217 10.44 -12.99 -7.09
C VAL A 217 9.47 -13.60 -8.10
N SER A 218 9.35 -14.91 -8.09
CA SER A 218 8.38 -15.61 -8.92
C SER A 218 7.82 -16.84 -8.20
N ASN A 219 6.55 -17.13 -8.41
CA ASN A 219 5.92 -18.35 -7.94
C ASN A 219 6.09 -19.53 -8.94
N ARG A 220 6.96 -19.39 -9.95
CA ARG A 220 7.34 -20.49 -10.85
C ARG A 220 7.81 -21.68 -10.02
N ASP A 221 7.28 -22.84 -10.35
CA ASP A 221 7.57 -24.13 -9.71
C ASP A 221 7.11 -24.24 -8.23
N VAL A 222 6.36 -23.27 -7.70
CA VAL A 222 5.84 -23.28 -6.34
C VAL A 222 4.37 -23.67 -6.34
N PRO A 223 4.00 -24.87 -5.85
CA PRO A 223 2.60 -25.32 -5.89
C PRO A 223 1.69 -24.62 -4.89
N LEU A 224 2.22 -24.09 -3.81
CA LEU A 224 1.46 -23.46 -2.71
C LEU A 224 1.77 -21.97 -2.55
N GLY A 225 2.07 -21.28 -3.62
CA GLY A 225 1.98 -19.94 -3.35
C GLY A 225 3.02 -18.98 -3.69
N SER A 226 3.93 -18.56 -2.92
CA SER A 226 4.37 -17.20 -2.86
C SER A 226 5.57 -16.86 -3.70
N GLY A 227 6.35 -17.77 -4.05
CA GLY A 227 7.48 -17.51 -4.91
C GLY A 227 8.82 -17.73 -4.26
N ASN A 228 9.73 -18.09 -5.14
CA ASN A 228 11.16 -18.16 -4.89
C ASN A 228 11.83 -16.86 -5.33
N VAL A 229 13.03 -16.61 -4.84
CA VAL A 229 13.92 -15.59 -5.38
C VAL A 229 14.83 -16.25 -6.40
N PHE A 230 14.81 -15.69 -7.59
CA PHE A 230 15.64 -16.13 -8.70
C PHE A 230 16.67 -15.07 -9.07
N ARG A 231 17.89 -15.52 -9.37
CA ARG A 231 18.88 -14.75 -10.12
C ARG A 231 18.67 -15.01 -11.59
N VAL A 232 18.61 -13.94 -12.40
CA VAL A 232 18.38 -14.03 -13.84
C VAL A 232 19.29 -13.04 -14.59
N PRO A 233 19.79 -13.37 -15.78
CA PRO A 233 20.45 -12.39 -16.65
C PRO A 233 19.49 -11.25 -17.01
N ALA A 234 19.99 -10.02 -16.97
CA ALA A 234 19.23 -8.80 -17.29
C ALA A 234 19.13 -8.57 -18.80
N ARG A 235 18.54 -9.51 -19.51
CA ARG A 235 18.38 -9.52 -20.97
C ARG A 235 17.09 -10.22 -21.40
N GLU A 236 16.80 -10.16 -22.69
CA GLU A 236 15.63 -10.83 -23.26
C GLU A 236 15.63 -12.32 -22.91
N ASP A 237 14.46 -12.81 -22.45
CA ASP A 237 14.21 -14.18 -22.01
C ASP A 237 15.20 -14.70 -20.95
N GLY A 238 15.82 -13.79 -20.18
CA GLY A 238 16.81 -14.15 -19.15
C GLY A 238 16.27 -15.11 -18.09
N PHE A 239 14.96 -15.16 -17.89
CA PHE A 239 14.33 -16.08 -16.94
C PHE A 239 14.49 -17.56 -17.33
N GLU A 240 14.73 -17.87 -18.58
CA GLU A 240 15.02 -19.25 -19.02
C GLU A 240 16.34 -19.79 -18.44
N GLU A 241 17.27 -18.90 -18.09
CA GLU A 241 18.56 -19.23 -17.46
C GLU A 241 18.56 -18.98 -15.94
N ARG A 242 17.38 -18.91 -15.34
CA ARG A 242 17.22 -18.61 -13.93
C ARG A 242 17.94 -19.59 -13.01
N GLU A 243 18.50 -19.06 -11.95
CA GLU A 243 19.03 -19.81 -10.81
C GLU A 243 18.18 -19.53 -9.58
N THR A 244 17.68 -20.56 -8.90
CA THR A 244 17.00 -20.38 -7.61
C THR A 244 18.03 -20.08 -6.54
N VAL A 245 18.04 -18.86 -6.02
CA VAL A 245 18.95 -18.45 -4.94
C VAL A 245 18.32 -18.61 -3.58
N LEU A 246 16.98 -18.54 -3.49
CA LEU A 246 16.23 -18.77 -2.28
C LEU A 246 14.89 -19.44 -2.60
N ALA A 247 14.67 -20.63 -2.00
CA ALA A 247 13.36 -21.27 -2.02
C ALA A 247 12.54 -20.75 -0.82
N GLU A 248 11.58 -19.90 -1.10
CA GLU A 248 10.75 -19.23 -0.11
C GLU A 248 9.27 -19.47 -0.40
N GLN A 249 8.49 -19.77 0.65
CA GLN A 249 7.06 -20.05 0.52
C GLN A 249 6.19 -19.00 1.18
N THR A 250 6.75 -17.86 1.53
CA THR A 250 5.99 -16.73 2.07
C THR A 250 5.40 -15.87 0.97
N LEU A 251 4.29 -15.21 1.28
CA LEU A 251 3.52 -14.51 0.27
C LEU A 251 4.10 -13.10 0.00
N TYR A 252 4.78 -12.89 -1.14
CA TYR A 252 5.00 -11.59 -1.82
C TYR A 252 5.71 -10.47 -1.06
N ARG A 253 6.19 -10.73 0.15
CA ARG A 253 6.81 -9.70 1.00
C ARG A 253 8.31 -9.79 1.01
N THR A 254 8.84 -10.70 0.23
CA THR A 254 10.26 -10.97 0.15
C THR A 254 11.04 -9.73 -0.27
N GLN A 255 10.63 -9.05 -1.32
CA GLN A 255 11.17 -7.80 -1.86
C GLN A 255 12.68 -7.68 -1.69
N PRO A 256 13.46 -8.53 -2.37
CA PRO A 256 14.89 -8.61 -2.19
C PRO A 256 15.57 -7.31 -2.62
N ASP A 257 16.69 -7.01 -1.97
CA ASP A 257 17.60 -5.96 -2.39
C ASP A 257 19.05 -6.44 -2.30
N VAL A 258 19.87 -6.13 -3.31
CA VAL A 258 21.25 -6.62 -3.41
C VAL A 258 22.21 -5.63 -2.76
N SER A 259 23.16 -6.13 -1.95
CA SER A 259 24.18 -5.29 -1.36
C SER A 259 25.09 -4.65 -2.40
N ILE A 260 25.67 -3.48 -2.10
CA ILE A 260 26.51 -2.70 -3.00
C ILE A 260 27.72 -3.49 -3.54
N ASP A 261 28.20 -4.48 -2.80
CA ASP A 261 29.30 -5.36 -3.17
C ASP A 261 28.84 -6.60 -4.00
N GLY A 262 27.53 -6.75 -4.20
CA GLY A 262 26.93 -7.86 -4.94
C GLY A 262 26.99 -9.23 -4.26
N LYS A 263 27.52 -9.31 -3.03
CA LYS A 263 27.77 -10.60 -2.38
C LYS A 263 26.63 -11.12 -1.51
N ARG A 264 25.72 -10.23 -1.12
CA ARG A 264 24.58 -10.54 -0.25
C ARG A 264 23.33 -9.92 -0.80
N PHE A 265 22.20 -10.45 -0.43
CA PHE A 265 20.91 -9.77 -0.57
C PHE A 265 20.14 -9.84 0.74
N ILE A 266 19.33 -8.82 0.99
CA ILE A 266 18.41 -8.73 2.11
C ILE A 266 16.99 -8.96 1.64
N PHE A 267 16.15 -9.54 2.48
CA PHE A 267 14.76 -9.78 2.19
C PHE A 267 13.92 -9.87 3.47
N SER A 268 12.62 -9.79 3.34
CA SER A 268 11.64 -9.94 4.41
C SER A 268 10.99 -11.32 4.33
N SER A 269 10.90 -12.04 5.46
CA SER A 269 10.36 -13.41 5.48
C SER A 269 9.81 -13.83 6.84
N THR A 270 8.88 -14.80 6.81
CA THR A 270 8.37 -15.55 7.97
C THR A 270 8.91 -16.97 8.04
N ARG A 271 10.09 -17.24 7.50
CA ARG A 271 10.61 -18.61 7.29
C ARG A 271 10.96 -19.40 8.54
N GLY A 272 11.03 -18.81 9.69
CA GLY A 272 11.28 -19.55 10.95
C GLY A 272 10.05 -20.37 11.36
N ALA A 273 10.23 -21.62 11.83
CA ALA A 273 9.13 -22.49 12.25
C ALA A 273 8.24 -21.90 13.35
N ALA A 274 8.76 -20.96 14.13
CA ALA A 274 8.04 -20.22 15.17
C ALA A 274 7.83 -18.74 14.81
N ASP A 275 8.20 -18.34 13.60
CA ASP A 275 8.14 -16.95 13.18
C ASP A 275 6.78 -16.66 12.56
N GLN A 276 6.02 -15.81 13.21
CA GLN A 276 4.71 -15.37 12.75
C GLN A 276 4.76 -13.99 12.08
N PHE A 277 5.90 -13.29 12.23
CA PHE A 277 6.11 -11.95 11.73
C PHE A 277 7.18 -11.95 10.63
N ASN A 278 7.05 -11.02 9.69
CA ASN A 278 8.08 -10.81 8.69
C ASN A 278 9.30 -10.17 9.35
N ASN A 279 10.38 -10.91 9.40
CA ASN A 279 11.68 -10.44 9.87
C ASN A 279 12.63 -10.24 8.69
N LEU A 280 13.70 -9.48 8.89
CA LEU A 280 14.73 -9.25 7.89
C LEU A 280 15.78 -10.36 7.95
N TYR A 281 16.11 -10.88 6.78
CA TYR A 281 17.11 -11.91 6.57
C TYR A 281 18.13 -11.48 5.53
N VAL A 282 19.36 -11.89 5.70
CA VAL A 282 20.45 -11.69 4.74
C VAL A 282 20.98 -13.04 4.29
N GLN A 283 21.25 -13.17 2.99
CA GLN A 283 21.80 -14.38 2.41
C GLN A 283 22.92 -14.04 1.40
N PRO A 284 23.96 -14.90 1.27
CA PRO A 284 24.93 -14.78 0.17
C PRO A 284 24.26 -14.98 -1.19
N THR A 285 24.62 -14.17 -2.18
CA THR A 285 24.08 -14.28 -3.55
C THR A 285 24.47 -15.54 -4.29
N VAL A 286 25.50 -16.23 -3.80
CA VAL A 286 25.97 -17.54 -4.30
C VAL A 286 25.22 -18.72 -3.67
N GLY A 287 24.19 -18.45 -2.87
CA GLY A 287 23.44 -19.46 -2.14
C GLY A 287 24.00 -19.70 -0.73
N GLY A 288 23.31 -20.52 0.03
CA GLY A 288 23.61 -20.82 1.44
C GLY A 288 22.41 -20.58 2.34
N GLU A 289 22.58 -20.78 3.66
CA GLU A 289 21.50 -20.55 4.61
C GLU A 289 21.36 -19.06 4.92
N PRO A 290 20.11 -18.53 4.89
CA PRO A 290 19.85 -17.16 5.31
C PRO A 290 20.17 -16.94 6.79
N TYR A 291 20.73 -15.78 7.08
CA TYR A 291 20.95 -15.30 8.43
C TYR A 291 19.84 -14.33 8.83
N LYS A 292 19.16 -14.60 9.95
CA LYS A 292 18.13 -13.73 10.51
C LYS A 292 18.76 -12.51 11.17
N MET A 293 18.44 -11.31 10.65
CA MET A 293 18.98 -10.04 11.16
C MET A 293 18.16 -9.47 12.30
N THR A 294 16.84 -9.70 12.29
CA THR A 294 15.91 -9.15 13.27
C THR A 294 15.08 -10.24 13.93
N PHE A 295 14.66 -10.00 15.18
CA PHE A 295 13.88 -10.94 15.99
C PHE A 295 12.64 -10.23 16.53
N PHE A 296 11.86 -9.65 15.63
CA PHE A 296 10.70 -8.84 15.96
C PHE A 296 9.46 -9.67 16.23
N THR A 297 8.59 -9.12 17.07
CA THR A 297 7.18 -9.54 17.25
C THR A 297 6.21 -8.64 16.49
N HIS A 298 6.67 -8.03 15.41
CA HIS A 298 5.96 -7.19 14.45
C HIS A 298 6.59 -7.40 13.06
N ASP A 299 5.94 -6.88 12.03
CA ASP A 299 6.43 -7.06 10.66
C ASP A 299 7.45 -6.01 10.25
N ALA A 300 8.45 -6.41 9.49
CA ALA A 300 9.40 -5.56 8.80
C ALA A 300 9.34 -5.81 7.28
N PHE A 301 9.26 -4.74 6.48
CA PHE A 301 9.01 -4.79 5.04
C PHE A 301 9.98 -3.90 4.26
N HIS A 302 10.09 -4.14 2.96
CA HIS A 302 10.76 -3.29 1.99
C HIS A 302 12.20 -2.91 2.37
N PRO A 303 13.06 -3.87 2.75
CA PRO A 303 14.43 -3.53 3.11
C PRO A 303 15.21 -3.00 1.91
N ARG A 304 16.04 -1.98 2.12
CA ARG A 304 16.91 -1.36 1.11
C ARG A 304 18.27 -1.03 1.71
N TRP A 305 19.33 -1.50 1.07
CA TRP A 305 20.69 -1.16 1.44
C TRP A 305 20.97 0.33 1.22
N SER A 306 21.67 0.96 2.17
CA SER A 306 22.22 2.29 1.96
C SER A 306 23.35 2.25 0.91
N PRO A 307 23.66 3.39 0.25
CA PRO A 307 24.71 3.45 -0.75
C PRO A 307 26.11 3.09 -0.22
N ASP A 308 26.37 3.30 1.06
CA ASP A 308 27.63 2.92 1.74
C ASP A 308 27.64 1.47 2.26
N GLY A 309 26.48 0.80 2.26
CA GLY A 309 26.30 -0.56 2.76
C GLY A 309 26.30 -0.71 4.27
N GLU A 310 26.29 0.38 5.04
CA GLU A 310 26.33 0.39 6.49
C GLU A 310 24.95 0.29 7.13
N TRP A 311 23.90 0.70 6.42
CA TRP A 311 22.52 0.74 6.89
C TRP A 311 21.55 0.02 5.97
N ILE A 312 20.42 -0.36 6.53
CA ILE A 312 19.25 -0.87 5.81
C ILE A 312 18.06 0.00 6.22
N ALA A 313 17.47 0.70 5.26
CA ALA A 313 16.17 1.33 5.44
C ALA A 313 15.07 0.28 5.29
N TYR A 314 14.09 0.27 6.17
CA TYR A 314 12.95 -0.63 6.11
C TYR A 314 11.72 -0.01 6.75
N ILE A 315 10.56 -0.60 6.49
CA ILE A 315 9.30 -0.21 7.11
C ILE A 315 8.94 -1.24 8.16
N ASP A 316 8.56 -0.80 9.36
CA ASP A 316 7.99 -1.70 10.37
C ASP A 316 6.62 -1.21 10.86
N ASN A 317 5.84 -2.12 11.43
CA ASN A 317 4.53 -1.83 12.01
C ASN A 317 4.48 -2.03 13.54
N ARG A 318 5.58 -1.81 14.23
CA ARG A 318 5.71 -1.99 15.69
C ARG A 318 4.63 -1.24 16.45
N GLU A 319 4.40 -0.01 16.09
CA GLU A 319 3.39 0.87 16.70
C GLU A 319 1.99 0.72 16.07
N GLY A 320 1.81 -0.35 15.27
CA GLY A 320 0.60 -0.58 14.50
C GLY A 320 0.68 0.05 13.10
N LEU A 321 0.83 1.36 13.00
CA LEU A 321 1.04 2.06 11.73
C LEU A 321 2.49 1.89 11.23
N PRO A 322 2.67 1.73 9.91
CA PRO A 322 4.00 1.62 9.31
C PRO A 322 4.88 2.86 9.56
N GLN A 323 6.14 2.62 9.90
CA GLN A 323 7.14 3.66 10.16
C GLN A 323 8.45 3.34 9.44
N LEU A 324 9.19 4.38 9.06
CA LEU A 324 10.53 4.24 8.50
C LEU A 324 11.56 4.01 9.62
N LYS A 325 12.35 2.96 9.49
CA LYS A 325 13.42 2.59 10.42
C LYS A 325 14.73 2.35 9.66
N LEU A 326 15.83 2.49 10.37
CA LEU A 326 17.16 2.12 9.89
C LEU A 326 17.75 1.03 10.79
N LEU A 327 18.29 0.00 10.16
CA LEU A 327 19.04 -1.07 10.84
C LEU A 327 20.52 -0.98 10.44
N GLU A 328 21.39 -0.81 11.42
CA GLU A 328 22.83 -0.87 11.22
C GLU A 328 23.27 -2.30 10.89
N VAL A 329 24.00 -2.47 9.80
CA VAL A 329 24.32 -3.80 9.25
C VAL A 329 25.22 -4.62 10.15
N TYR A 330 26.22 -4.01 10.74
CA TYR A 330 27.24 -4.71 11.55
C TYR A 330 27.02 -4.61 13.05
N GLY A 331 26.39 -3.55 13.54
CA GLY A 331 26.12 -3.35 14.96
C GLY A 331 24.73 -3.78 15.40
N GLY A 332 23.78 -3.90 14.46
CA GLY A 332 22.39 -4.25 14.75
C GLY A 332 21.60 -3.14 15.48
N LYS A 333 22.13 -1.91 15.52
CA LYS A 333 21.43 -0.76 16.08
C LYS A 333 20.24 -0.41 15.21
N ILE A 334 19.09 -0.17 15.83
CA ILE A 334 17.88 0.31 15.16
C ILE A 334 17.70 1.78 15.50
N VAL A 335 17.42 2.58 14.46
CA VAL A 335 17.15 4.01 14.55
C VAL A 335 15.76 4.26 13.99
N ASP A 336 14.95 4.94 14.76
CA ASP A 336 13.64 5.42 14.32
C ASP A 336 13.82 6.73 13.53
N VAL A 337 13.28 6.79 12.33
CA VAL A 337 13.28 8.02 11.52
C VAL A 337 11.92 8.70 11.72
N GLU A 338 11.82 9.46 12.81
CA GLU A 338 10.60 10.21 13.14
C GLU A 338 10.46 11.42 12.21
N ILE A 339 9.26 11.64 11.67
CA ILE A 339 8.96 12.82 10.88
C ILE A 339 8.74 14.00 11.82
N THR A 340 9.70 14.91 11.87
CA THR A 340 9.72 16.10 12.74
C THR A 340 8.98 17.29 12.15
N GLY A 341 8.77 17.31 10.83
CA GLY A 341 8.07 18.35 10.09
C GLY A 341 7.85 17.98 8.64
N ARG A 342 6.95 18.68 7.98
CA ARG A 342 6.61 18.48 6.57
C ARG A 342 6.72 19.77 5.79
N HIS A 343 7.44 19.71 4.67
CA HIS A 343 7.44 20.74 3.65
C HIS A 343 6.62 20.26 2.46
N TRP A 344 5.39 20.73 2.39
CA TRP A 344 4.50 20.45 1.28
C TRP A 344 4.90 21.23 0.04
N LYS A 345 4.76 20.62 -1.12
CA LYS A 345 5.04 21.29 -2.42
C LYS A 345 4.00 22.36 -2.76
N ASN A 346 2.76 22.14 -2.36
CA ASN A 346 1.64 23.06 -2.56
C ASN A 346 1.17 23.62 -1.21
N PRO A 347 0.49 24.80 -1.21
CA PRO A 347 -0.09 25.35 0.00
C PRO A 347 -1.06 24.39 0.68
N THR A 348 -0.96 24.25 2.01
CA THR A 348 -1.81 23.41 2.83
C THR A 348 -2.42 24.19 3.98
N GLY A 349 -3.53 23.68 4.51
CA GLY A 349 -4.15 24.11 5.76
C GLY A 349 -4.55 22.91 6.60
N THR A 350 -4.99 23.17 7.81
CA THR A 350 -5.39 22.13 8.77
C THR A 350 -6.92 22.01 8.81
N LEU A 351 -7.42 20.79 8.62
CA LEU A 351 -8.81 20.43 8.91
C LEU A 351 -8.89 19.77 10.29
N ARG A 352 -9.74 20.30 11.15
CA ARG A 352 -10.19 19.64 12.38
C ARG A 352 -11.64 19.21 12.17
N VAL A 353 -11.89 17.93 12.09
CA VAL A 353 -13.25 17.38 11.96
C VAL A 353 -13.66 16.69 13.25
N THR A 354 -14.84 17.06 13.77
CA THR A 354 -15.47 16.42 14.92
C THR A 354 -16.77 15.76 14.48
N THR A 355 -16.97 14.51 14.88
CA THR A 355 -18.21 13.77 14.66
C THR A 355 -18.96 13.66 15.98
N VAL A 356 -20.25 14.01 15.97
CA VAL A 356 -21.10 13.98 17.17
C VAL A 356 -22.36 13.17 16.91
N GLY A 357 -22.78 12.44 17.93
CA GLY A 357 -24.02 11.66 17.91
C GLY A 357 -25.27 12.51 18.11
N ALA A 358 -26.45 11.89 18.11
CA ALA A 358 -27.71 12.54 18.33
C ALA A 358 -27.81 13.25 19.69
N ASP A 359 -27.06 12.77 20.68
CA ASP A 359 -26.93 13.37 22.03
C ASP A 359 -25.99 14.58 22.10
N GLY A 360 -25.33 14.92 20.97
CA GLY A 360 -24.33 15.98 20.86
C GLY A 360 -22.98 15.67 21.46
N GLN A 361 -22.72 14.40 21.86
CA GLN A 361 -21.40 13.97 22.32
C GLN A 361 -20.54 13.51 21.15
N ALA A 362 -19.22 13.65 21.30
CA ALA A 362 -18.28 13.12 20.32
C ALA A 362 -18.44 11.60 20.21
N THR A 363 -18.51 11.09 18.98
CA THR A 363 -18.71 9.66 18.71
C THR A 363 -17.78 9.17 17.61
N GLY A 364 -17.29 7.94 17.76
CA GLY A 364 -16.50 7.26 16.75
C GLY A 364 -17.29 7.02 15.46
N THR A 365 -16.64 7.18 14.31
CA THR A 365 -17.27 7.01 12.99
C THR A 365 -16.24 6.54 11.98
N ARG A 366 -16.73 6.03 10.85
CA ARG A 366 -15.99 5.91 9.61
C ARG A 366 -16.03 7.23 8.85
N ILE A 367 -14.87 7.76 8.50
CA ILE A 367 -14.77 9.04 7.76
C ILE A 367 -14.07 8.84 6.42
N HIS A 368 -14.65 9.42 5.38
CA HIS A 368 -14.01 9.66 4.10
C HIS A 368 -13.73 11.16 3.95
N VAL A 369 -12.51 11.48 3.52
CA VAL A 369 -12.07 12.86 3.25
C VAL A 369 -11.45 12.88 1.86
N GLU A 370 -12.07 13.59 0.93
CA GLU A 370 -11.53 13.82 -0.41
C GLU A 370 -11.12 15.30 -0.51
N ALA A 371 -9.83 15.53 -0.76
CA ALA A 371 -9.29 16.88 -0.87
C ALA A 371 -9.40 17.45 -2.29
N SER A 372 -9.01 18.71 -2.46
CA SER A 372 -9.10 19.48 -3.71
C SER A 372 -8.33 18.86 -4.88
N ASP A 373 -7.34 18.02 -4.62
CA ASP A 373 -6.58 17.28 -5.61
C ASP A 373 -7.24 15.95 -6.03
N GLY A 374 -8.44 15.66 -5.49
CA GLY A 374 -9.21 14.45 -5.76
C GLY A 374 -8.71 13.20 -5.05
N LYS A 375 -7.74 13.33 -4.13
CA LYS A 375 -7.22 12.20 -3.34
C LYS A 375 -7.91 12.10 -2.00
N PHE A 376 -7.98 10.87 -1.51
CA PHE A 376 -8.34 10.57 -0.13
C PHE A 376 -7.18 10.84 0.82
N TYR A 377 -7.48 11.40 1.98
CA TYR A 377 -6.53 11.64 3.05
C TYR A 377 -6.99 11.02 4.36
N ALA A 378 -6.05 10.48 5.12
CA ALA A 378 -6.26 10.03 6.50
C ALA A 378 -5.28 10.76 7.45
N PRO A 379 -5.63 10.91 8.73
CA PRO A 379 -4.72 11.38 9.76
C PRO A 379 -3.46 10.52 9.86
N THR A 380 -2.38 11.08 10.36
CA THR A 380 -1.10 10.35 10.51
C THR A 380 -1.12 9.29 11.61
N ASP A 381 -2.12 9.32 12.46
CA ASP A 381 -2.38 8.38 13.54
C ASP A 381 -3.56 7.43 13.27
N ALA A 382 -4.10 7.43 12.06
CA ALA A 382 -5.18 6.54 11.66
C ALA A 382 -4.84 5.70 10.42
N TYR A 383 -5.37 4.49 10.37
CA TYR A 383 -5.21 3.61 9.21
C TYR A 383 -6.09 4.08 8.04
N ALA A 384 -5.46 4.34 6.89
CA ALA A 384 -6.17 4.41 5.62
C ALA A 384 -6.65 3.01 5.23
N ARG A 385 -7.94 2.81 5.14
CA ARG A 385 -8.58 1.53 4.83
C ARG A 385 -9.42 1.64 3.59
N ILE A 386 -9.75 0.50 3.00
CA ILE A 386 -10.56 0.45 1.81
C ILE A 386 -11.70 -0.57 1.96
N ALA A 387 -12.90 -0.14 1.60
CA ALA A 387 -14.03 -1.03 1.37
C ALA A 387 -13.82 -1.74 0.02
N GLN A 388 -13.24 -2.92 0.05
CA GLN A 388 -12.67 -3.61 -1.11
C GLN A 388 -13.58 -3.67 -2.35
N ARG A 389 -14.85 -3.98 -2.20
CA ARG A 389 -15.77 -4.10 -3.33
C ARG A 389 -16.28 -2.75 -3.86
N ALA A 390 -16.28 -1.75 -3.00
CA ALA A 390 -16.76 -0.41 -3.34
C ALA A 390 -15.64 0.50 -3.86
N GLY A 391 -14.37 0.13 -3.65
CA GLY A 391 -13.23 0.97 -3.97
C GLY A 391 -13.19 2.27 -3.17
N PHE A 392 -13.83 2.28 -2.02
CA PHE A 392 -14.05 3.48 -1.22
C PHE A 392 -13.05 3.50 -0.04
N TRP A 393 -12.24 4.54 0.02
CA TRP A 393 -11.26 4.75 1.07
C TRP A 393 -11.88 5.46 2.26
N PHE A 394 -11.43 5.11 3.47
CA PHE A 394 -11.89 5.70 4.73
C PHE A 394 -10.87 5.47 5.85
N PHE A 395 -11.06 6.15 6.94
CA PHE A 395 -10.42 5.85 8.21
C PHE A 395 -11.49 5.85 9.32
N HIS A 396 -11.15 5.22 10.45
CA HIS A 396 -11.99 5.31 11.66
C HIS A 396 -11.41 6.35 12.60
N ASN A 397 -12.28 7.04 13.31
CA ASN A 397 -11.92 7.97 14.38
C ASN A 397 -12.64 7.65 15.69
N THR A 398 -12.27 8.35 16.76
CA THR A 398 -12.90 8.29 18.09
C THR A 398 -13.69 9.55 18.42
N GLY A 399 -14.12 10.29 17.40
CA GLY A 399 -14.89 11.52 17.54
C GLY A 399 -14.21 12.78 17.01
N THR A 400 -12.88 12.87 17.01
CA THR A 400 -12.17 14.02 16.45
C THR A 400 -10.94 13.57 15.68
N SER A 401 -10.68 14.19 14.54
CA SER A 401 -9.50 13.97 13.72
C SER A 401 -8.90 15.27 13.23
N VAL A 402 -7.58 15.28 13.03
CA VAL A 402 -6.84 16.44 12.50
C VAL A 402 -6.06 16.00 11.29
N LEU A 403 -6.25 16.69 10.17
CA LEU A 403 -5.59 16.41 8.90
C LEU A 403 -4.92 17.67 8.36
N GLU A 404 -3.77 17.50 7.74
CA GLU A 404 -3.16 18.53 6.91
C GLU A 404 -3.51 18.23 5.45
N LEU A 405 -4.14 19.18 4.76
CA LEU A 405 -4.74 19.00 3.45
C LEU A 405 -4.32 20.09 2.47
N PRO A 406 -4.23 19.81 1.16
CA PRO A 406 -4.10 20.83 0.14
C PRO A 406 -5.19 21.90 0.25
N GLU A 407 -4.81 23.16 -0.06
CA GLU A 407 -5.76 24.28 -0.15
C GLU A 407 -6.84 23.97 -1.21
N GLY A 408 -8.10 24.31 -0.88
CA GLY A 408 -9.23 24.17 -1.79
C GLY A 408 -10.43 23.47 -1.16
N GLU A 409 -11.37 23.05 -2.00
CA GLU A 409 -12.57 22.36 -1.56
C GLU A 409 -12.28 20.95 -1.05
N VAL A 410 -12.89 20.59 0.05
CA VAL A 410 -12.80 19.25 0.67
C VAL A 410 -14.21 18.70 0.87
N ALA A 411 -14.42 17.48 0.41
CA ALA A 411 -15.64 16.72 0.64
C ALA A 411 -15.44 15.74 1.80
N LEU A 412 -16.41 15.69 2.68
CA LEU A 412 -16.43 14.87 3.89
C LEU A 412 -17.68 13.98 3.90
N LEU A 413 -17.51 12.73 4.31
CA LEU A 413 -18.62 11.81 4.57
C LEU A 413 -18.33 11.04 5.87
N ALA A 414 -19.24 11.12 6.83
CA ALA A 414 -19.21 10.33 8.06
C ALA A 414 -20.32 9.27 8.01
N VAL A 415 -19.97 8.06 8.44
CA VAL A 415 -20.89 6.91 8.51
C VAL A 415 -20.68 6.21 9.84
N LYS A 416 -21.79 5.86 10.54
CA LYS A 416 -21.77 5.05 11.75
C LYS A 416 -22.88 4.01 11.67
N GLY A 417 -22.50 2.74 11.54
CA GLY A 417 -23.43 1.61 11.50
C GLY A 417 -24.58 1.75 10.52
N PHE A 418 -25.66 1.04 10.78
CA PHE A 418 -26.91 1.07 10.00
C PHE A 418 -28.03 1.86 10.67
N GLU A 419 -27.86 2.26 11.89
CA GLU A 419 -28.88 2.95 12.70
C GLU A 419 -28.80 4.47 12.60
N ASN A 420 -27.69 4.98 12.03
CA ASN A 420 -27.43 6.38 11.85
C ASN A 420 -27.48 6.79 10.37
N GLN A 421 -28.04 7.98 10.12
CA GLN A 421 -28.04 8.58 8.80
C GLN A 421 -26.60 9.02 8.45
N PRO A 422 -26.05 8.64 7.29
CA PRO A 422 -24.77 9.19 6.85
C PRO A 422 -24.84 10.72 6.73
N GLU A 423 -23.81 11.41 7.21
CA GLU A 423 -23.68 12.85 7.14
C GLU A 423 -22.58 13.26 6.18
N SER A 424 -22.85 14.21 5.29
CA SER A 424 -21.89 14.71 4.31
C SER A 424 -21.82 16.23 4.30
N MET A 425 -20.62 16.74 4.06
CA MET A 425 -20.37 18.18 4.02
C MET A 425 -19.25 18.50 3.04
N THR A 426 -19.30 19.68 2.44
CA THR A 426 -18.15 20.29 1.76
C THR A 426 -17.68 21.51 2.53
N THR A 427 -16.38 21.75 2.57
CA THR A 427 -15.76 22.91 3.18
C THR A 427 -14.58 23.40 2.38
N GLN A 428 -14.01 24.56 2.75
CA GLN A 428 -12.86 25.15 2.10
C GLN A 428 -11.66 25.15 3.04
N ILE A 429 -10.57 24.54 2.62
CA ILE A 429 -9.27 24.65 3.28
C ILE A 429 -8.52 25.86 2.73
N ARG A 430 -8.00 26.70 3.62
CA ARG A 430 -7.16 27.84 3.30
C ARG A 430 -5.76 27.63 3.81
N ALA A 431 -4.79 28.03 3.00
CA ALA A 431 -3.38 27.89 3.34
C ALA A 431 -3.03 28.53 4.70
N GLY A 432 -2.40 27.74 5.56
CA GLY A 432 -1.95 28.16 6.88
C GLY A 432 -3.06 28.40 7.92
N GLU A 433 -4.33 28.16 7.56
CA GLU A 433 -5.46 28.31 8.50
C GLU A 433 -5.95 26.96 9.05
N VAL A 434 -6.63 27.02 10.19
CA VAL A 434 -7.36 25.87 10.76
C VAL A 434 -8.83 26.01 10.39
N THR A 435 -9.36 25.02 9.69
CA THR A 435 -10.78 24.90 9.38
C THR A 435 -11.41 23.88 10.35
N GLU A 436 -12.38 24.30 11.14
CA GLU A 436 -13.10 23.43 12.07
C GLU A 436 -14.47 23.06 11.50
N VAL A 437 -14.79 21.77 11.53
CA VAL A 437 -16.06 21.21 11.02
C VAL A 437 -16.65 20.26 12.04
N THR A 438 -17.96 20.29 12.19
CA THR A 438 -18.71 19.31 12.97
C THR A 438 -19.69 18.58 12.06
N LEU A 439 -19.63 17.25 12.05
CA LEU A 439 -20.58 16.37 11.39
C LEU A 439 -21.52 15.79 12.43
N GLN A 440 -22.79 16.19 12.37
CA GLN A 440 -23.83 15.78 13.31
C GLN A 440 -24.59 14.59 12.75
N LEU A 441 -24.40 13.41 13.35
CA LEU A 441 -25.13 12.20 12.98
C LEU A 441 -26.55 12.25 13.55
N GLU A 442 -27.51 11.80 12.76
CA GLU A 442 -28.90 11.62 13.17
C GLU A 442 -29.16 10.11 13.32
N THR A 443 -29.59 9.68 14.49
CA THR A 443 -30.02 8.30 14.73
C THR A 443 -31.43 8.12 14.18
N VAL A 444 -31.57 7.23 13.21
CA VAL A 444 -32.86 6.91 12.55
C VAL A 444 -33.67 5.95 13.40
N ILE A 445 -32.99 5.03 14.05
CA ILE A 445 -33.59 4.00 14.90
C ILE A 445 -32.57 3.56 15.94
N ASP A 446 -33.04 3.32 17.15
CA ASP A 446 -32.27 2.72 18.22
C ASP A 446 -32.78 1.29 18.44
N MET A 447 -32.01 0.30 18.04
CA MET A 447 -32.39 -1.11 18.16
C MET A 447 -32.02 -1.68 19.52
N GLU A 448 -31.03 -1.10 20.19
CA GLU A 448 -30.68 -1.51 21.58
C GLU A 448 -31.83 -1.26 22.55
N GLU A 449 -32.54 -0.12 22.47
CA GLU A 449 -33.75 0.17 23.24
C GLU A 449 -34.85 -0.90 23.01
N ARG A 450 -34.78 -1.61 21.88
CA ARG A 450 -35.71 -2.68 21.52
C ARG A 450 -35.19 -4.08 21.88
N GLY A 451 -34.03 -4.15 22.53
CA GLY A 451 -33.38 -5.40 22.95
C GLY A 451 -32.67 -6.16 21.82
N TRP A 452 -32.28 -5.47 20.73
CA TRP A 452 -31.50 -6.03 19.65
C TRP A 452 -30.11 -5.43 19.65
N PHE A 453 -29.10 -6.29 19.43
CA PHE A 453 -27.70 -5.90 19.41
C PHE A 453 -27.10 -6.23 18.05
N SER A 454 -26.33 -5.28 17.52
CA SER A 454 -25.59 -5.46 16.29
C SER A 454 -24.33 -6.31 16.52
N GLY A 455 -23.84 -7.01 15.51
CA GLY A 455 -22.56 -7.70 15.68
C GLY A 455 -22.07 -8.47 14.47
N SER A 456 -20.78 -8.77 14.51
CA SER A 456 -20.12 -9.62 13.55
C SER A 456 -19.65 -10.92 14.19
N THR A 457 -20.06 -12.04 13.59
CA THR A 457 -19.72 -13.39 14.06
C THR A 457 -18.52 -13.99 13.34
N HIS A 458 -17.89 -13.26 12.43
CA HIS A 458 -16.79 -13.74 11.62
C HIS A 458 -15.80 -12.62 11.32
N VAL A 459 -14.96 -12.29 12.29
CA VAL A 459 -13.94 -11.26 12.19
C VAL A 459 -12.56 -11.89 12.27
N HIS A 460 -11.64 -11.41 11.46
CA HIS A 460 -10.22 -11.75 11.49
C HIS A 460 -9.44 -10.43 11.51
N ALA A 461 -8.87 -10.07 12.65
CA ALA A 461 -8.16 -8.79 12.80
C ALA A 461 -6.91 -8.73 11.90
N ASN A 462 -6.18 -9.86 11.78
CA ASN A 462 -4.91 -9.94 11.06
C ASN A 462 -4.88 -11.06 10.02
N TYR A 463 -5.95 -11.20 9.23
CA TYR A 463 -6.06 -12.28 8.25
C TYR A 463 -5.04 -12.19 7.13
N ALA A 464 -4.84 -11.01 6.59
CA ALA A 464 -3.85 -10.71 5.54
C ALA A 464 -3.56 -9.21 5.49
N GLY A 465 -2.43 -8.84 4.89
CA GLY A 465 -2.06 -7.44 4.70
C GLY A 465 -0.81 -7.03 5.49
N ASN A 466 -0.49 -5.77 5.37
CA ASN A 466 0.73 -5.17 5.96
C ASN A 466 0.42 -4.26 7.16
N LEU A 467 -0.86 -4.06 7.46
CA LEU A 467 -1.29 -3.27 8.60
C LEU A 467 -1.64 -4.24 9.72
N HIS A 468 -0.81 -4.24 10.76
CA HIS A 468 -1.07 -5.01 11.97
C HIS A 468 -2.21 -4.34 12.77
N ASN A 469 -3.21 -5.11 13.16
CA ASN A 469 -4.35 -4.65 13.93
C ASN A 469 -4.30 -5.21 15.35
N SER A 470 -4.36 -4.33 16.36
CA SER A 470 -4.48 -4.74 17.76
C SER A 470 -5.95 -4.93 18.16
N LEU A 471 -6.18 -5.57 19.32
CA LEU A 471 -7.55 -5.68 19.85
C LEU A 471 -8.15 -4.31 20.18
N GLU A 472 -7.36 -3.39 20.72
CA GLU A 472 -7.79 -2.02 21.01
C GLU A 472 -8.24 -1.30 19.74
N ASN A 473 -7.47 -1.46 18.66
CA ASN A 473 -7.86 -0.89 17.38
C ASN A 473 -9.10 -1.57 16.78
N LEU A 474 -9.25 -2.89 16.97
CA LEU A 474 -10.47 -3.61 16.57
C LEU A 474 -11.69 -3.10 17.34
N MET A 475 -11.55 -2.86 18.65
CA MET A 475 -12.64 -2.30 19.48
C MET A 475 -13.03 -0.88 19.03
N MET A 476 -12.03 -0.02 18.80
CA MET A 476 -12.25 1.32 18.24
C MET A 476 -12.99 1.29 16.91
N MET A 477 -12.60 0.38 16.02
CA MET A 477 -13.28 0.16 14.74
C MET A 477 -14.73 -0.30 14.94
N SER A 478 -14.97 -1.21 15.88
CA SER A 478 -16.30 -1.74 16.18
C SER A 478 -17.22 -0.65 16.71
N GLU A 479 -16.74 0.19 17.60
CA GLU A 479 -17.48 1.36 18.09
C GLU A 479 -17.81 2.33 16.93
N ALA A 480 -16.84 2.61 16.07
CA ALA A 480 -17.03 3.48 14.91
C ALA A 480 -18.02 2.91 13.88
N GLU A 481 -18.18 1.59 13.82
CA GLU A 481 -19.12 0.87 12.97
C GLU A 481 -20.44 0.52 13.67
N ASP A 482 -20.65 0.99 14.90
CA ASP A 482 -21.87 0.71 15.68
C ASP A 482 -22.11 -0.79 15.90
N GLN A 483 -21.06 -1.51 16.28
CA GLN A 483 -21.12 -2.94 16.52
C GLN A 483 -20.95 -3.23 18.02
N ASP A 484 -21.99 -3.81 18.62
CA ASP A 484 -22.03 -4.16 20.03
C ASP A 484 -21.26 -5.45 20.34
N ILE A 485 -21.24 -6.39 19.40
CA ILE A 485 -20.63 -7.71 19.57
C ILE A 485 -19.72 -8.03 18.39
N VAL A 486 -18.46 -8.33 18.69
CA VAL A 486 -17.50 -8.79 17.68
C VAL A 486 -16.89 -10.11 18.13
N LEU A 487 -17.03 -11.16 17.30
CA LEU A 487 -16.38 -12.45 17.50
C LEU A 487 -15.12 -12.55 16.65
N GLU A 488 -13.99 -12.29 17.29
CA GLU A 488 -12.68 -12.45 16.67
C GLU A 488 -12.37 -13.94 16.49
N GLN A 489 -12.02 -14.34 15.28
CA GLN A 489 -11.66 -15.70 14.93
C GLN A 489 -10.19 -15.80 14.56
N ILE A 490 -9.48 -16.69 15.25
CA ILE A 490 -8.09 -16.96 14.98
C ILE A 490 -7.97 -17.87 13.77
N ALA A 491 -7.85 -17.26 12.62
CA ALA A 491 -7.54 -17.93 11.37
C ALA A 491 -6.71 -17.00 10.51
N ASN A 492 -5.72 -17.53 9.84
CA ASN A 492 -4.80 -16.76 9.06
C ASN A 492 -4.64 -17.30 7.65
N LYS A 493 -4.26 -16.40 6.79
CA LYS A 493 -3.67 -16.60 5.50
C LYS A 493 -2.14 -16.52 5.64
N ASP A 494 -1.41 -16.93 4.61
CA ASP A 494 0.02 -16.71 4.50
C ASP A 494 0.88 -17.53 5.48
N ASN A 495 0.40 -18.68 5.94
CA ASN A 495 1.08 -19.54 6.89
C ASN A 495 1.44 -18.87 8.23
N ARG A 496 0.71 -17.85 8.61
CA ARG A 496 0.88 -17.09 9.85
C ARG A 496 -0.37 -17.19 10.70
N ILE A 497 -0.20 -17.19 12.01
CA ILE A 497 -1.31 -17.14 12.99
C ILE A 497 -1.03 -16.00 13.97
N LEU A 498 -1.15 -14.75 13.49
CA LEU A 498 -0.81 -13.57 14.27
C LEU A 498 -1.70 -13.38 15.49
N ASP A 499 -2.99 -13.74 15.35
CA ASP A 499 -3.97 -13.55 16.42
C ASP A 499 -3.91 -14.66 17.48
N TYR A 500 -3.02 -15.65 17.32
CA TYR A 500 -2.82 -16.71 18.31
C TYR A 500 -2.50 -16.18 19.71
N GLN A 501 -1.83 -15.05 19.80
CA GLN A 501 -1.55 -14.37 21.08
C GLN A 501 -2.83 -14.00 21.86
N TYR A 502 -3.95 -13.84 21.18
CA TYR A 502 -5.25 -13.51 21.78
C TYR A 502 -6.10 -14.74 22.05
N PHE A 503 -5.62 -15.93 21.71
CA PHE A 503 -6.39 -17.17 21.85
C PHE A 503 -6.54 -17.60 23.31
N VAL A 504 -7.77 -17.69 23.76
CA VAL A 504 -8.14 -18.26 25.06
C VAL A 504 -9.07 -19.46 24.81
N PRO A 505 -8.68 -20.70 25.25
CA PRO A 505 -9.55 -21.86 25.11
C PRO A 505 -10.91 -21.63 25.76
N GLY A 506 -11.98 -21.85 25.00
CA GLY A 506 -13.35 -21.61 25.46
C GLY A 506 -13.87 -20.18 25.23
N GLY A 507 -13.01 -19.30 24.69
CA GLY A 507 -13.33 -17.90 24.47
C GLY A 507 -13.21 -17.06 25.75
N GLN A 508 -12.97 -15.78 25.56
CA GLN A 508 -12.95 -14.77 26.63
C GLN A 508 -13.57 -13.50 26.10
N ALA A 509 -14.43 -12.85 26.90
CA ALA A 509 -14.84 -11.49 26.59
C ALA A 509 -13.68 -10.53 26.83
N HIS A 510 -13.48 -9.59 25.90
CA HIS A 510 -12.53 -8.48 26.11
C HIS A 510 -13.10 -7.56 27.21
N PRO A 511 -12.25 -7.00 28.07
CA PRO A 511 -12.72 -6.17 29.18
C PRO A 511 -13.22 -4.76 28.78
N LEU A 512 -13.09 -4.36 27.50
CA LEU A 512 -13.62 -3.10 26.97
C LEU A 512 -15.01 -3.29 26.42
#